data_93482ccceed92e0c3deb7fbbfea84358
#
_entry.id   93482ccceed92e0c3deb7fbbfea84358
#
_cell.length_a   1.000
_cell.length_b   1.000
_cell.length_c   1.000
_cell.angle_alpha   90.00
_cell.angle_beta   90.00
_cell.angle_gamma   90.00
#
_symmetry.space_group_name_H-M   'P 1'
#
loop_
_entity.id
_entity.type
_entity.pdbx_description
1 polymer ?
#
loop_
_entity_poly.entity_id
_entity_poly.type
_entity_poly.pdbx_seq_one_letter_code
_entity_poly.pdbx_strand_id
1 'polypeptide(L)'
;MMVMSEMQNGDVIHYELKEFQLFEPLFRWARKKSLWIVAFCTGCGGIEMPPLATARYDFERFGIMPNPAPRMADLFLITGYVTPKTLKRIIITYEMMQDPKYVLAHGSCPINGGVYWDSYNVVKQLDKYIPIDVAIAGCMPRPEAVMDGIMEIMRKIENGEADGWKRYKENYEWYKKNQDELFGEGWREKDARRWLAWI
;
A
#
# COMPACT_ATOMS: atom_id res chain seq x y z
N MET A 1 12.72 -29.06 -3.24
CA MET A 1 13.92 -28.85 -4.09
C MET A 1 14.01 -27.36 -4.37
N MET A 2 14.92 -26.66 -3.71
CA MET A 2 15.13 -25.21 -3.91
C MET A 2 15.83 -25.01 -5.24
N VAL A 3 15.23 -24.28 -6.15
CA VAL A 3 15.91 -23.80 -7.36
C VAL A 3 16.46 -22.42 -7.04
N MET A 4 17.77 -22.34 -6.87
CA MET A 4 18.49 -21.06 -6.80
C MET A 4 18.64 -20.54 -8.23
N SER A 5 17.96 -19.46 -8.58
CA SER A 5 18.25 -18.73 -9.80
C SER A 5 19.42 -17.78 -9.55
N GLU A 6 20.39 -17.80 -10.47
CA GLU A 6 21.63 -17.04 -10.38
C GLU A 6 21.41 -15.54 -10.21
N MET A 7 22.21 -14.95 -9.31
CA MET A 7 22.29 -13.50 -9.11
C MET A 7 22.87 -12.82 -10.33
N GLN A 8 22.10 -11.94 -10.97
CA GLN A 8 22.64 -10.89 -11.81
C GLN A 8 22.22 -9.53 -11.27
N ASN A 9 23.20 -8.76 -10.84
CA ASN A 9 23.14 -7.33 -10.58
C ASN A 9 22.13 -6.83 -9.53
N GLY A 10 22.41 -7.09 -8.23
CA GLY A 10 21.82 -6.28 -7.15
C GLY A 10 20.33 -6.50 -6.85
N ASP A 11 19.71 -7.47 -7.47
CA ASP A 11 18.31 -7.77 -7.30
C ASP A 11 18.04 -8.54 -6.01
N VAL A 12 17.00 -8.10 -5.30
CA VAL A 12 16.50 -8.78 -4.11
C VAL A 12 16.11 -10.21 -4.47
N ILE A 13 16.63 -11.19 -3.74
CA ILE A 13 16.34 -12.61 -3.95
C ILE A 13 14.85 -12.83 -3.71
N HIS A 14 14.08 -13.02 -4.76
CA HIS A 14 12.71 -13.46 -4.67
C HIS A 14 12.65 -14.98 -4.57
N TYR A 15 12.36 -15.48 -3.39
CA TYR A 15 12.06 -16.92 -3.21
C TYR A 15 10.66 -17.20 -3.76
N GLU A 16 10.56 -17.76 -4.95
CA GLU A 16 9.32 -18.36 -5.44
C GLU A 16 9.13 -19.72 -4.77
N LEU A 17 8.29 -19.78 -3.77
CA LEU A 17 7.85 -21.04 -3.16
C LEU A 17 6.82 -21.70 -4.08
N LYS A 18 7.27 -22.38 -5.12
CA LYS A 18 6.41 -23.12 -6.07
C LYS A 18 5.68 -24.35 -5.47
N GLU A 19 6.05 -24.77 -4.27
CA GLU A 19 5.60 -26.06 -3.72
C GLU A 19 4.38 -26.00 -2.78
N PHE A 20 3.77 -24.81 -2.55
CA PHE A 20 2.69 -24.68 -1.57
C PHE A 20 1.30 -24.43 -2.14
N GLN A 21 1.04 -24.77 -3.41
CA GLN A 21 -0.29 -24.58 -4.01
C GLN A 21 -1.40 -25.33 -3.26
N LEU A 22 -1.09 -26.46 -2.65
CA LEU A 22 -2.07 -27.25 -1.87
C LEU A 22 -2.54 -26.53 -0.60
N PHE A 23 -1.67 -25.72 0.01
CA PHE A 23 -1.96 -24.98 1.25
C PHE A 23 -2.36 -23.52 1.00
N GLU A 24 -2.44 -23.07 -0.23
CA GLU A 24 -2.78 -21.70 -0.57
C GLU A 24 -4.10 -21.21 0.08
N PRO A 25 -5.20 -21.99 0.12
CA PRO A 25 -6.42 -21.57 0.81
C PRO A 25 -6.21 -21.35 2.31
N LEU A 26 -5.38 -22.18 2.96
CA LEU A 26 -5.04 -22.05 4.37
C LEU A 26 -4.22 -20.79 4.63
N PHE A 27 -3.24 -20.49 3.77
CA PHE A 27 -2.45 -19.25 3.88
C PHE A 27 -3.29 -18.01 3.65
N ARG A 28 -4.24 -18.03 2.69
CA ARG A 28 -5.18 -16.93 2.47
C ARG A 28 -6.07 -16.69 3.68
N TRP A 29 -6.59 -17.77 4.26
CA TRP A 29 -7.38 -17.69 5.49
C TRP A 29 -6.55 -17.13 6.65
N ALA A 30 -5.32 -17.55 6.84
CA ALA A 30 -4.42 -17.07 7.89
C ALA A 30 -4.10 -15.57 7.70
N ARG A 31 -3.75 -15.15 6.49
CA ARG A 31 -3.48 -13.74 6.15
C ARG A 31 -4.69 -12.85 6.39
N LYS A 32 -5.88 -13.31 5.99
CA LYS A 32 -7.15 -12.60 6.25
C LYS A 32 -7.36 -12.33 7.74
N LYS A 33 -6.94 -13.25 8.61
CA LYS A 33 -7.12 -13.16 10.07
C LYS A 33 -5.98 -12.43 10.80
N SER A 34 -4.93 -12.05 10.10
CA SER A 34 -3.78 -11.36 10.68
C SER A 34 -3.25 -10.34 9.67
N LEU A 35 -3.90 -9.18 9.63
CA LEU A 35 -3.50 -8.06 8.77
C LEU A 35 -2.80 -6.99 9.60
N TRP A 36 -1.54 -6.75 9.30
CA TRP A 36 -0.76 -5.70 9.93
C TRP A 36 -0.77 -4.46 9.04
N ILE A 37 -1.31 -3.36 9.57
CA ILE A 37 -1.52 -2.13 8.80
C ILE A 37 -0.38 -1.15 9.05
N VAL A 38 0.25 -0.69 7.97
CA VAL A 38 1.01 0.55 7.98
C VAL A 38 0.15 1.66 7.38
N ALA A 39 0.00 2.76 8.11
CA ALA A 39 -0.81 3.89 7.68
C ALA A 39 0.08 5.06 7.26
N PHE A 40 -0.16 5.60 6.06
CA PHE A 40 0.40 6.86 5.62
C PHE A 40 -0.71 7.91 5.64
N CYS A 41 -0.69 8.75 6.68
CA CYS A 41 -1.76 9.71 6.93
C CYS A 41 -1.32 11.13 6.62
N THR A 42 -2.08 11.81 5.76
CA THR A 42 -1.96 13.24 5.51
C THR A 42 -3.34 13.87 5.63
N GLY A 43 -3.44 15.03 6.27
CA GLY A 43 -4.70 15.75 6.40
C GLY A 43 -5.79 15.03 7.20
N CYS A 44 -7.04 15.18 6.75
CA CYS A 44 -8.24 14.77 7.50
C CYS A 44 -8.37 13.26 7.69
N GLY A 45 -7.84 12.45 6.77
CA GLY A 45 -7.98 11.01 6.85
C GLY A 45 -7.34 10.39 8.10
N GLY A 46 -6.33 11.05 8.67
CA GLY A 46 -5.71 10.63 9.93
C GLY A 46 -6.61 10.77 11.16
N ILE A 47 -7.68 11.56 11.09
CA ILE A 47 -8.63 11.75 12.21
C ILE A 47 -9.57 10.56 12.35
N GLU A 48 -9.93 9.91 11.25
CA GLU A 48 -10.84 8.76 11.25
C GLU A 48 -10.18 7.42 11.61
N MET A 49 -8.85 7.39 11.62
CA MET A 49 -8.12 6.18 11.99
C MET A 49 -8.17 5.86 13.50
N PRO A 50 -7.95 6.81 14.43
CA PRO A 50 -8.03 6.54 15.86
C PRO A 50 -9.38 5.98 16.33
N PRO A 51 -10.55 6.45 15.86
CA PRO A 51 -11.83 5.87 16.23
C PRO A 51 -11.96 4.38 15.92
N LEU A 52 -11.32 3.89 14.85
CA LEU A 52 -11.34 2.47 14.48
C LEU A 52 -10.66 1.57 15.52
N ALA A 53 -9.62 2.09 16.19
CA ALA A 53 -8.89 1.39 17.23
C ALA A 53 -9.55 1.52 18.60
N THR A 54 -10.61 2.36 18.75
CA THR A 54 -11.30 2.52 20.04
C THR A 54 -12.32 1.42 20.27
N ALA A 55 -12.76 1.28 21.51
CA ALA A 55 -13.72 0.26 21.96
C ALA A 55 -15.04 0.24 21.17
N ARG A 56 -15.41 1.36 20.50
CA ARG A 56 -16.64 1.42 19.71
C ARG A 56 -16.57 0.54 18.45
N TYR A 57 -15.43 0.56 17.75
CA TYR A 57 -15.25 -0.17 16.49
C TYR A 57 -14.35 -1.38 16.67
N ASP A 58 -13.29 -1.23 17.48
CA ASP A 58 -12.37 -2.32 17.88
C ASP A 58 -11.95 -3.21 16.71
N PHE A 59 -11.29 -2.58 15.71
CA PHE A 59 -10.88 -3.32 14.52
C PHE A 59 -9.83 -4.40 14.81
N GLU A 60 -9.15 -4.32 15.96
CA GLU A 60 -8.20 -5.34 16.41
C GLU A 60 -8.85 -6.71 16.62
N ARG A 61 -10.14 -6.76 17.00
CA ARG A 61 -10.90 -8.01 17.11
C ARG A 61 -11.03 -8.79 15.80
N PHE A 62 -10.86 -8.12 14.66
CA PHE A 62 -10.85 -8.75 13.34
C PHE A 62 -9.47 -9.27 12.93
N GLY A 63 -8.45 -9.13 13.79
CA GLY A 63 -7.08 -9.52 13.53
C GLY A 63 -6.27 -8.44 12.81
N ILE A 64 -6.71 -7.19 12.92
CA ILE A 64 -6.06 -6.04 12.30
C ILE A 64 -5.20 -5.34 13.35
N MET A 65 -3.90 -5.24 13.11
CA MET A 65 -2.96 -4.64 14.04
C MET A 65 -2.26 -3.43 13.40
N PRO A 66 -2.32 -2.24 14.02
CA PRO A 66 -1.53 -1.11 13.55
C PRO A 66 -0.04 -1.38 13.77
N ASN A 67 0.76 -1.23 12.72
CA ASN A 67 2.20 -1.44 12.77
C ASN A 67 2.93 -0.29 12.06
N PRO A 68 3.85 0.40 12.71
CA PRO A 68 4.60 1.49 12.10
C PRO A 68 5.74 1.01 11.17
N ALA A 69 6.08 -0.30 11.17
CA ALA A 69 7.19 -0.83 10.40
C ALA A 69 6.72 -1.36 9.03
N PRO A 70 7.07 -0.70 7.90
CA PRO A 70 6.64 -1.14 6.58
C PRO A 70 7.03 -2.57 6.22
N ARG A 71 8.20 -3.02 6.68
CA ARG A 71 8.72 -4.37 6.39
C ARG A 71 7.95 -5.51 7.06
N MET A 72 7.13 -5.17 8.06
CA MET A 72 6.31 -6.13 8.81
C MET A 72 4.82 -6.00 8.48
N ALA A 73 4.45 -5.01 7.66
CA ALA A 73 3.05 -4.73 7.35
C ALA A 73 2.61 -5.45 6.07
N ASP A 74 1.36 -5.92 6.09
CA ASP A 74 0.70 -6.57 4.96
C ASP A 74 -0.23 -5.62 4.21
N LEU A 75 -0.86 -4.68 4.94
CA LEU A 75 -1.83 -3.72 4.40
C LEU A 75 -1.29 -2.30 4.50
N PHE A 76 -1.22 -1.62 3.37
CA PHE A 76 -0.87 -0.22 3.28
C PHE A 76 -2.13 0.65 3.17
N LEU A 77 -2.42 1.38 4.21
CA LEU A 77 -3.52 2.33 4.25
C LEU A 77 -3.02 3.73 3.91
N ILE A 78 -3.50 4.28 2.80
CA ILE A 78 -3.14 5.62 2.34
C ILE A 78 -4.33 6.53 2.49
N THR A 79 -4.18 7.57 3.29
CA THR A 79 -5.25 8.50 3.60
C THR A 79 -4.81 9.96 3.47
N GLY A 80 -5.75 10.82 3.07
CA GLY A 80 -5.51 12.24 2.87
C GLY A 80 -4.92 12.59 1.51
N TYR A 81 -4.60 13.87 1.32
CA TYR A 81 -4.08 14.36 0.04
C TYR A 81 -2.64 13.90 -0.21
N VAL A 82 -2.37 13.58 -1.46
CA VAL A 82 -1.04 13.14 -1.91
C VAL A 82 -0.39 14.25 -2.72
N THR A 83 0.75 14.75 -2.25
CA THR A 83 1.58 15.71 -3.00
C THR A 83 2.74 14.97 -3.69
N PRO A 84 3.39 15.54 -4.72
CA PRO A 84 4.57 14.92 -5.31
C PRO A 84 5.67 14.60 -4.29
N LYS A 85 5.82 15.45 -3.26
CA LYS A 85 6.79 15.22 -2.18
C LYS A 85 6.42 14.03 -1.30
N THR A 86 5.15 13.86 -0.96
CA THR A 86 4.67 12.73 -0.14
C THR A 86 4.57 11.45 -0.95
N LEU A 87 4.25 11.54 -2.25
CA LEU A 87 4.17 10.39 -3.14
C LEU A 87 5.49 9.62 -3.20
N LYS A 88 6.64 10.30 -3.20
CA LYS A 88 7.95 9.63 -3.12
C LYS A 88 8.05 8.72 -1.90
N ARG A 89 7.56 9.18 -0.75
CA ARG A 89 7.57 8.38 0.50
C ARG A 89 6.59 7.21 0.42
N ILE A 90 5.42 7.44 -0.16
CA ILE A 90 4.43 6.40 -0.37
C ILE A 90 5.00 5.28 -1.24
N ILE A 91 5.66 5.61 -2.36
CA ILE A 91 6.28 4.62 -3.25
C ILE A 91 7.38 3.84 -2.53
N ILE A 92 8.29 4.53 -1.83
CA ILE A 92 9.37 3.87 -1.07
C ILE A 92 8.79 2.97 0.01
N THR A 93 7.78 3.42 0.76
CA THR A 93 7.11 2.61 1.79
C THR A 93 6.47 1.37 1.19
N TYR A 94 5.77 1.51 0.06
CA TYR A 94 5.17 0.39 -0.65
C TYR A 94 6.22 -0.64 -1.10
N GLU A 95 7.34 -0.19 -1.63
CA GLU A 95 8.44 -1.08 -2.06
C GLU A 95 9.15 -1.77 -0.90
N MET A 96 9.17 -1.14 0.29
CA MET A 96 9.73 -1.75 1.50
C MET A 96 8.87 -2.87 2.08
N MET A 97 7.58 -2.91 1.76
CA MET A 97 6.67 -3.96 2.24
C MET A 97 6.97 -5.29 1.58
N GLN A 98 6.81 -6.37 2.37
CA GLN A 98 6.97 -7.73 1.87
C GLN A 98 5.75 -8.18 1.06
N ASP A 99 5.96 -9.09 0.13
CA ASP A 99 4.87 -9.70 -0.65
C ASP A 99 4.28 -10.92 0.09
N PRO A 100 2.99 -11.13 0.03
CA PRO A 100 1.95 -10.33 -0.61
C PRO A 100 1.59 -9.08 0.19
N LYS A 101 1.39 -7.97 -0.49
CA LYS A 101 1.02 -6.68 0.10
C LYS A 101 -0.22 -6.10 -0.57
N TYR A 102 -1.02 -5.42 0.21
CA TYR A 102 -2.31 -4.90 -0.21
C TYR A 102 -2.38 -3.40 0.02
N VAL A 103 -3.09 -2.68 -0.83
CA VAL A 103 -3.22 -1.22 -0.75
C VAL A 103 -4.68 -0.82 -0.64
N LEU A 104 -4.99 -0.06 0.39
CA LEU A 104 -6.29 0.53 0.62
C LEU A 104 -6.18 2.06 0.55
N ALA A 105 -6.86 2.65 -0.44
CA ALA A 105 -6.98 4.09 -0.59
C ALA A 105 -8.18 4.60 0.20
N HIS A 106 -7.94 5.38 1.25
CA HIS A 106 -8.97 5.90 2.14
C HIS A 106 -9.29 7.35 1.81
N GLY A 107 -10.51 7.57 1.40
CA GLY A 107 -11.06 8.89 1.04
C GLY A 107 -10.85 9.25 -0.43
N SER A 108 -11.53 10.30 -0.86
CA SER A 108 -11.48 10.76 -2.25
C SER A 108 -10.13 11.38 -2.66
N CYS A 109 -9.33 11.84 -1.67
CA CYS A 109 -8.06 12.52 -1.96
C CYS A 109 -7.06 11.66 -2.73
N PRO A 110 -6.75 10.40 -2.34
CA PRO A 110 -5.84 9.55 -3.11
C PRO A 110 -6.45 9.05 -4.42
N ILE A 111 -7.79 9.09 -4.57
CA ILE A 111 -8.49 8.60 -5.77
C ILE A 111 -8.49 9.64 -6.89
N ASN A 112 -8.95 10.88 -6.59
CA ASN A 112 -9.14 11.93 -7.59
C ASN A 112 -8.71 13.33 -7.13
N GLY A 113 -8.00 13.43 -6.00
CA GLY A 113 -7.62 14.71 -5.39
C GLY A 113 -8.64 15.24 -4.38
N GLY A 114 -9.86 14.69 -4.34
CA GLY A 114 -10.91 15.10 -3.40
C GLY A 114 -11.23 16.59 -3.44
N VAL A 115 -11.25 17.24 -2.29
CA VAL A 115 -11.48 18.71 -2.18
C VAL A 115 -10.37 19.51 -2.87
N TYR A 116 -9.17 18.94 -3.02
CA TYR A 116 -8.00 19.59 -3.64
C TYR A 116 -7.83 19.23 -5.12
N TRP A 117 -8.88 18.82 -5.79
CA TRP A 117 -8.84 18.34 -7.18
C TRP A 117 -8.28 19.36 -8.18
N ASP A 118 -8.44 20.66 -7.91
CA ASP A 118 -7.96 21.78 -8.72
C ASP A 118 -6.58 22.29 -8.32
N SER A 119 -6.02 21.78 -7.22
CA SER A 119 -4.70 22.19 -6.75
C SER A 119 -3.59 21.69 -7.68
N TYR A 120 -2.62 22.56 -7.98
CA TYR A 120 -1.44 22.24 -8.77
C TYR A 120 -0.47 21.28 -8.07
N ASN A 121 -0.53 21.21 -6.75
CA ASN A 121 0.41 20.45 -5.92
C ASN A 121 -0.20 19.14 -5.37
N VAL A 122 -1.27 18.63 -5.97
CA VAL A 122 -1.91 17.38 -5.56
C VAL A 122 -1.91 16.37 -6.70
N VAL A 123 -1.47 15.17 -6.37
CA VAL A 123 -1.54 14.02 -7.27
C VAL A 123 -2.97 13.48 -7.27
N LYS A 124 -3.61 13.52 -8.44
CA LYS A 124 -5.05 13.25 -8.59
C LYS A 124 -5.40 11.76 -8.75
N GLN A 125 -4.43 10.93 -9.12
CA GLN A 125 -4.65 9.52 -9.44
C GLN A 125 -3.47 8.72 -8.89
N LEU A 126 -3.62 8.21 -7.67
CA LEU A 126 -2.58 7.43 -7.02
C LEU A 126 -2.34 6.08 -7.71
N ASP A 127 -3.37 5.52 -8.34
CA ASP A 127 -3.33 4.25 -9.06
C ASP A 127 -2.37 4.23 -10.26
N LYS A 128 -1.98 5.39 -10.76
CA LYS A 128 -0.93 5.51 -11.79
C LYS A 128 0.48 5.22 -11.28
N TYR A 129 0.69 5.29 -9.99
CA TYR A 129 2.01 5.19 -9.36
C TYR A 129 2.20 3.94 -8.52
N ILE A 130 1.12 3.47 -7.89
CA ILE A 130 1.05 2.22 -7.12
C ILE A 130 -0.33 1.58 -7.33
N PRO A 131 -0.44 0.26 -7.33
CA PRO A 131 -1.72 -0.41 -7.49
C PRO A 131 -2.60 -0.21 -6.25
N ILE A 132 -3.90 -0.02 -6.45
CA ILE A 132 -4.89 0.07 -5.40
C ILE A 132 -5.78 -1.17 -5.48
N ASP A 133 -5.96 -1.88 -4.36
CA ASP A 133 -6.82 -3.06 -4.28
C ASP A 133 -8.25 -2.71 -3.87
N VAL A 134 -8.39 -1.77 -2.93
CA VAL A 134 -9.69 -1.24 -2.49
C VAL A 134 -9.60 0.27 -2.33
N ALA A 135 -10.63 0.97 -2.81
CA ALA A 135 -10.77 2.42 -2.67
C ALA A 135 -12.08 2.76 -1.95
N ILE A 136 -11.98 3.54 -0.88
CA ILE A 136 -13.11 3.99 -0.09
C ILE A 136 -13.39 5.45 -0.45
N ALA A 137 -14.50 5.70 -1.13
CA ALA A 137 -14.91 7.04 -1.50
C ALA A 137 -15.48 7.81 -0.29
N GLY A 138 -15.25 9.10 -0.27
CA GLY A 138 -15.77 10.02 0.75
C GLY A 138 -14.78 11.13 1.08
N CYS A 139 -15.28 12.25 1.57
CA CYS A 139 -14.46 13.37 1.99
C CYS A 139 -15.01 13.91 3.33
N MET A 140 -14.76 13.26 4.26
CA MET A 140 -14.05 12.13 4.83
C MET A 140 -15.03 10.93 4.96
N PRO A 141 -14.67 9.71 4.62
CA PRO A 141 -15.54 8.57 4.83
C PRO A 141 -15.68 8.29 6.33
N ARG A 142 -16.88 7.89 6.74
CA ARG A 142 -17.15 7.53 8.14
C ARG A 142 -16.36 6.28 8.55
N PRO A 143 -16.05 6.09 9.84
CA PRO A 143 -15.37 4.90 10.34
C PRO A 143 -16.02 3.59 9.93
N GLU A 144 -17.37 3.55 9.85
CA GLU A 144 -18.10 2.37 9.37
C GLU A 144 -17.73 2.01 7.94
N ALA A 145 -17.64 3.02 7.04
CA ALA A 145 -17.24 2.79 5.65
C ALA A 145 -15.78 2.31 5.54
N VAL A 146 -14.92 2.74 6.46
CA VAL A 146 -13.53 2.25 6.51
C VAL A 146 -13.50 0.79 6.96
N MET A 147 -14.30 0.41 7.94
CA MET A 147 -14.47 -0.98 8.37
C MET A 147 -14.99 -1.86 7.24
N ASP A 148 -16.00 -1.39 6.49
CA ASP A 148 -16.51 -2.10 5.31
C ASP A 148 -15.44 -2.29 4.25
N GLY A 149 -14.62 -1.26 3.99
CA GLY A 149 -13.49 -1.34 3.07
C GLY A 149 -12.41 -2.33 3.52
N ILE A 150 -12.13 -2.40 4.81
CA ILE A 150 -11.20 -3.40 5.38
C ILE A 150 -11.79 -4.81 5.26
N MET A 151 -13.07 -4.99 5.55
CA MET A 151 -13.73 -6.28 5.37
C MET A 151 -13.77 -6.71 3.90
N GLU A 152 -13.92 -5.75 2.98
CA GLU A 152 -13.83 -6.01 1.54
C GLU A 152 -12.44 -6.51 1.13
N ILE A 153 -11.36 -5.89 1.61
CA ILE A 153 -10.02 -6.37 1.31
C ILE A 153 -9.76 -7.75 1.90
N MET A 154 -10.26 -8.02 3.11
CA MET A 154 -10.19 -9.36 3.71
C MET A 154 -10.89 -10.41 2.87
N ARG A 155 -12.06 -10.07 2.28
CA ARG A 155 -12.80 -10.94 1.36
C ARG A 155 -12.03 -11.17 0.06
N LYS A 156 -11.45 -10.12 -0.51
CA LYS A 156 -10.62 -10.23 -1.72
C LYS A 156 -9.37 -11.10 -1.49
N ILE A 157 -8.75 -11.01 -0.31
CA ILE A 157 -7.62 -11.87 0.05
C ILE A 157 -8.05 -13.34 0.10
N GLU A 158 -9.19 -13.65 0.72
CA GLU A 158 -9.73 -15.00 0.82
C GLU A 158 -10.02 -15.58 -0.57
N ASN A 159 -10.66 -14.80 -1.44
CA ASN A 159 -10.98 -15.21 -2.80
C ASN A 159 -9.74 -15.24 -3.74
N GLY A 160 -8.63 -14.63 -3.33
CA GLY A 160 -7.44 -14.48 -4.17
C GLY A 160 -7.55 -13.41 -5.24
N GLU A 161 -8.48 -12.46 -5.06
CA GLU A 161 -8.73 -11.34 -5.98
C GLU A 161 -7.84 -10.11 -5.70
N ALA A 162 -7.16 -10.09 -4.54
CA ALA A 162 -6.25 -9.02 -4.17
C ALA A 162 -4.87 -9.26 -4.81
N ASP A 163 -4.76 -8.90 -6.07
CA ASP A 163 -3.60 -9.17 -6.93
C ASP A 163 -2.77 -7.92 -7.29
N GLY A 164 -3.04 -6.78 -6.65
CA GLY A 164 -2.37 -5.51 -6.92
C GLY A 164 -0.85 -5.62 -6.93
N TRP A 165 -0.27 -6.36 -5.98
CA TRP A 165 1.17 -6.58 -5.91
C TRP A 165 1.74 -7.39 -7.09
N LYS A 166 0.95 -8.32 -7.67
CA LYS A 166 1.34 -9.06 -8.90
C LYS A 166 1.29 -8.12 -10.10
N ARG A 167 0.19 -7.36 -10.25
CA ARG A 167 0.04 -6.35 -11.31
C ARG A 167 1.15 -5.31 -11.27
N TYR A 168 1.63 -4.92 -10.09
CA TYR A 168 2.75 -4.00 -9.96
C TYR A 168 4.06 -4.59 -10.52
N LYS A 169 4.34 -5.86 -10.26
CA LYS A 169 5.53 -6.56 -10.78
C LYS A 169 5.45 -6.73 -12.29
N GLU A 170 4.31 -7.17 -12.80
CA GLU A 170 4.08 -7.41 -14.23
C GLU A 170 4.17 -6.11 -15.05
N ASN A 171 3.66 -5.01 -14.51
CA ASN A 171 3.64 -3.73 -15.17
C ASN A 171 4.64 -2.72 -14.57
N TYR A 172 5.72 -3.20 -13.96
CA TYR A 172 6.69 -2.35 -13.25
C TYR A 172 7.24 -1.22 -14.11
N GLU A 173 7.57 -1.49 -15.37
CA GLU A 173 8.08 -0.46 -16.31
C GLU A 173 7.08 0.67 -16.57
N TRP A 174 5.78 0.35 -16.59
CA TRP A 174 4.74 1.36 -16.74
C TRP A 174 4.64 2.25 -15.50
N TYR A 175 4.64 1.66 -14.30
CA TYR A 175 4.63 2.42 -13.05
C TYR A 175 5.89 3.29 -12.92
N LYS A 176 7.05 2.73 -13.23
CA LYS A 176 8.33 3.44 -13.19
C LYS A 176 8.35 4.62 -14.16
N LYS A 177 7.88 4.44 -15.39
CA LYS A 177 7.76 5.52 -16.37
C LYS A 177 6.92 6.69 -15.84
N ASN A 178 5.75 6.41 -15.26
CA ASN A 178 4.88 7.44 -14.67
C ASN A 178 5.56 8.16 -13.49
N GLN A 179 6.32 7.41 -12.67
CA GLN A 179 7.09 7.97 -11.56
C GLN A 179 8.22 8.87 -12.08
N ASP A 180 8.97 8.43 -13.08
CA ASP A 180 10.09 9.19 -13.65
C ASP A 180 9.59 10.43 -14.41
N GLU A 181 8.43 10.37 -15.06
CA GLU A 181 7.79 11.52 -15.69
C GLU A 181 7.47 12.63 -14.66
N LEU A 182 7.02 12.26 -13.48
CA LEU A 182 6.68 13.22 -12.42
C LEU A 182 7.90 13.75 -11.65
N PHE A 183 8.90 12.90 -11.39
CA PHE A 183 10.03 13.21 -10.49
C PHE A 183 11.34 13.48 -11.22
N GLY A 184 11.42 13.14 -12.49
CA GLY A 184 12.64 13.11 -13.28
C GLY A 184 13.46 11.83 -13.05
N GLU A 185 14.23 11.45 -14.06
CA GLU A 185 15.06 10.23 -14.01
C GLU A 185 16.06 10.26 -12.85
N GLY A 186 16.27 9.11 -12.24
CA GLY A 186 17.21 8.93 -11.13
C GLY A 186 16.81 9.62 -9.82
N TRP A 187 15.53 9.94 -9.62
CA TRP A 187 15.04 10.61 -8.41
C TRP A 187 15.33 9.82 -7.12
N ARG A 188 15.32 8.49 -7.19
CA ARG A 188 15.61 7.60 -6.04
C ARG A 188 17.04 7.77 -5.54
N GLU A 189 18.02 7.80 -6.45
CA GLU A 189 19.43 7.99 -6.10
C GLU A 189 19.70 9.40 -5.57
N LYS A 190 19.05 10.41 -6.16
CA LYS A 190 19.16 11.80 -5.71
C LYS A 190 18.62 11.98 -4.31
N ASP A 191 17.48 11.34 -3.98
CA ASP A 191 16.91 11.39 -2.65
C ASP A 191 17.75 10.60 -1.64
N ALA A 192 18.25 9.42 -1.99
CA ALA A 192 19.14 8.63 -1.14
C ALA A 192 20.42 9.41 -0.78
N ARG A 193 21.06 10.04 -1.75
CA ARG A 193 22.26 10.89 -1.51
C ARG A 193 21.96 12.09 -0.61
N ARG A 194 20.79 12.70 -0.74
CA ARG A 194 20.37 13.80 0.14
C ARG A 194 20.23 13.33 1.60
N TRP A 195 19.71 12.15 1.85
CA TRP A 195 19.60 11.60 3.20
C TRP A 195 20.95 11.25 3.80
N LEU A 196 21.86 10.68 3.03
CA LEU A 196 23.23 10.36 3.48
C LEU A 196 24.04 11.63 3.82
N ALA A 197 23.72 12.76 3.20
CA ALA A 197 24.38 14.04 3.50
C ALA A 197 23.94 14.68 4.84
N TRP A 198 22.90 14.13 5.50
CA TRP A 198 22.42 14.60 6.81
C TRP A 198 22.90 13.73 7.99
N ILE A 199 23.57 12.62 7.70
CA ILE A 199 24.22 11.72 8.66
C ILE A 199 25.73 12.01 8.70
#